data_89ee32acca89d4ce74182ebdae889efb
#
_entry.id   89ee32acca89d4ce74182ebdae889efb
#
_cell.length_a   1.000
_cell.length_b   1.000
_cell.length_c   1.000
_cell.angle_alpha   90.00
_cell.angle_beta   90.00
_cell.angle_gamma   90.00
#
_symmetry.space_group_name_H-M   'P 1'
#
loop_
_entity.id
_entity.type
_entity.pdbx_description
1 polymer ?
#
loop_
_entity_poly.entity_id
_entity_poly.type
_entity_poly.pdbx_seq_one_letter_code
_entity_poly.pdbx_strand_id
1 'polypeptide(L)'
;MNGIKFSANYENNPAMRRVVNPFYSYLRYKSFIMSYPENLRYTKDHEWISLDGAIATIGITDFAQRELGDIVYVEVETIGKHLEAGAVFGTVEAVKTVSDLFLPVSGTINELNPALANSPELINNDPYGAGWMVKMKVDSSADVDDLLDAAGYEAVTG
;
A
#
# COMPACT_ATOMS: atom_id res chain seq x y z
N MET A 1 21.42 -13.16 -20.36
CA MET A 1 21.39 -13.87 -19.06
C MET A 1 22.80 -14.03 -18.55
N ASN A 2 23.26 -13.11 -17.74
CA ASN A 2 24.55 -13.24 -17.08
C ASN A 2 24.31 -13.66 -15.62
N GLY A 3 24.45 -14.95 -15.37
CA GLY A 3 24.45 -15.49 -14.03
C GLY A 3 25.70 -15.00 -13.28
N ILE A 4 25.50 -14.38 -12.13
CA ILE A 4 26.57 -14.01 -11.23
C ILE A 4 27.19 -15.31 -10.71
N LYS A 5 28.40 -15.63 -11.19
CA LYS A 5 29.20 -16.72 -10.64
C LYS A 5 29.81 -16.24 -9.33
N PHE A 6 29.31 -16.74 -8.21
CA PHE A 6 30.02 -16.61 -6.94
C PHE A 6 31.33 -17.41 -6.99
N SER A 7 32.45 -16.73 -6.81
CA SER A 7 33.79 -17.32 -6.80
C SER A 7 33.96 -18.22 -5.56
N ALA A 8 34.52 -19.39 -5.78
CA ALA A 8 34.65 -20.49 -4.81
C ALA A 8 35.63 -20.24 -3.64
N ASN A 9 35.97 -18.97 -3.33
CA ASN A 9 36.98 -18.65 -2.32
C ASN A 9 36.41 -18.37 -0.91
N TYR A 10 35.11 -18.49 -0.74
CA TYR A 10 34.47 -18.24 0.58
C TYR A 10 34.35 -19.48 1.47
N GLU A 11 34.57 -20.67 0.91
CA GLU A 11 34.35 -21.93 1.65
C GLU A 11 35.47 -22.30 2.63
N ASN A 12 36.65 -21.69 2.53
CA ASN A 12 37.82 -22.08 3.31
C ASN A 12 38.17 -21.16 4.49
N ASN A 13 37.32 -20.18 4.83
CA ASN A 13 37.57 -19.32 6.00
C ASN A 13 36.68 -19.74 7.17
N PRO A 14 37.24 -20.34 8.25
CA PRO A 14 36.43 -20.79 9.39
C PRO A 14 35.72 -19.68 10.17
N ALA A 15 36.17 -18.44 10.03
CA ALA A 15 35.49 -17.27 10.63
C ALA A 15 34.23 -16.86 9.87
N MET A 16 34.10 -17.25 8.59
CA MET A 16 32.95 -16.94 7.74
C MET A 16 31.87 -18.02 7.75
N ARG A 17 32.15 -19.21 8.29
CA ARG A 17 31.15 -20.30 8.38
C ARG A 17 29.97 -20.00 9.29
N ARG A 18 30.01 -18.90 10.06
CA ARG A 18 28.92 -18.51 10.99
C ARG A 18 27.91 -17.56 10.36
N VAL A 19 28.08 -17.09 9.16
CA VAL A 19 27.36 -15.89 8.75
C VAL A 19 26.54 -16.04 7.47
N VAL A 20 26.45 -17.07 6.74
CA VAL A 20 25.46 -17.04 5.64
C VAL A 20 24.85 -18.42 5.40
N ASN A 21 23.80 -18.71 6.07
CA ASN A 21 22.80 -19.61 5.52
C ASN A 21 22.23 -18.92 4.25
N PRO A 22 22.44 -19.47 3.04
CA PRO A 22 21.92 -18.87 1.80
C PRO A 22 20.41 -18.69 1.84
N PHE A 23 19.72 -19.49 2.67
CA PHE A 23 18.30 -19.37 2.93
C PHE A 23 17.96 -18.10 3.73
N TYR A 24 18.83 -17.68 4.66
CA TYR A 24 18.68 -16.45 5.44
C TYR A 24 18.92 -15.19 4.59
N SER A 25 19.88 -15.23 3.69
CA SER A 25 20.12 -14.13 2.75
C SER A 25 19.00 -14.02 1.71
N TYR A 26 18.47 -15.15 1.26
CA TYR A 26 17.30 -15.20 0.37
C TYR A 26 16.03 -14.68 1.07
N LEU A 27 15.78 -15.08 2.32
CA LEU A 27 14.66 -14.58 3.11
C LEU A 27 14.79 -13.08 3.42
N ARG A 28 16.01 -12.62 3.68
CA ARG A 28 16.29 -11.20 3.91
C ARG A 28 16.16 -10.38 2.64
N TYR A 29 16.56 -10.92 1.50
CA TYR A 29 16.36 -10.32 0.18
C TYR A 29 14.88 -10.30 -0.19
N LYS A 30 14.14 -11.36 0.12
CA LYS A 30 12.68 -11.44 -0.13
C LYS A 30 11.89 -10.49 0.78
N SER A 31 12.41 -10.14 1.97
CA SER A 31 11.78 -9.14 2.84
C SER A 31 12.04 -7.69 2.39
N PHE A 32 12.98 -7.47 1.45
CA PHE A 32 13.23 -6.20 0.79
C PHE A 32 12.42 -6.03 -0.51
N ILE A 33 11.83 -7.08 -1.04
CA ILE A 33 10.86 -6.99 -2.12
C ILE A 33 9.53 -6.58 -1.47
N MET A 34 9.04 -5.40 -1.84
CA MET A 34 7.72 -4.97 -1.42
C MET A 34 6.70 -6.01 -1.87
N SER A 35 6.14 -6.73 -0.92
CA SER A 35 5.08 -7.69 -1.17
C SER A 35 3.75 -7.01 -0.90
N TYR A 36 2.94 -6.88 -1.93
CA TYR A 36 1.61 -6.32 -1.79
C TYR A 36 0.60 -7.43 -1.45
N PRO A 37 -0.33 -7.20 -0.50
CA PRO A 37 -1.37 -8.17 -0.16
C PRO A 37 -2.17 -8.65 -1.39
N GLU A 38 -2.26 -9.95 -1.59
CA GLU A 38 -2.91 -10.57 -2.75
C GLU A 38 -4.44 -10.49 -2.71
N ASN A 39 -5.01 -10.29 -1.53
CA ASN A 39 -6.45 -10.16 -1.31
C ASN A 39 -6.99 -8.74 -1.54
N LEU A 40 -6.13 -7.81 -1.92
CA LEU A 40 -6.49 -6.42 -2.20
C LEU A 40 -6.45 -6.14 -3.72
N ARG A 41 -7.06 -5.04 -4.11
CA ARG A 41 -6.91 -4.43 -5.42
C ARG A 41 -6.25 -3.07 -5.29
N TYR A 42 -5.68 -2.60 -6.40
CA TYR A 42 -4.80 -1.44 -6.40
C TYR A 42 -5.08 -0.52 -7.57
N THR A 43 -4.78 0.77 -7.40
CA THR A 43 -4.79 1.77 -8.47
C THR A 43 -3.37 2.19 -8.85
N LYS A 44 -3.26 2.83 -10.01
CA LYS A 44 -1.99 3.46 -10.46
C LYS A 44 -1.59 4.67 -9.61
N ASP A 45 -2.55 5.24 -8.88
CA ASP A 45 -2.34 6.38 -7.98
C ASP A 45 -1.98 5.93 -6.56
N HIS A 46 -1.72 4.61 -6.39
CA HIS A 46 -1.21 3.99 -5.17
C HIS A 46 -2.21 3.90 -4.00
N GLU A 47 -3.49 3.82 -4.30
CA GLU A 47 -4.51 3.41 -3.35
C GLU A 47 -4.74 1.89 -3.41
N TRP A 48 -5.09 1.31 -2.27
CA TRP A 48 -5.59 -0.05 -2.18
C TRP A 48 -7.06 -0.06 -1.78
N ILE A 49 -7.77 -1.10 -2.17
CA ILE A 49 -9.17 -1.31 -1.85
C ILE A 49 -9.44 -2.77 -1.46
N SER A 50 -10.21 -2.94 -0.39
CA SER A 50 -10.74 -4.23 0.07
C SER A 50 -12.25 -4.16 0.07
N LEU A 51 -12.91 -5.17 -0.51
CA LEU A 51 -14.37 -5.22 -0.62
C LEU A 51 -14.93 -6.29 0.30
N ASP A 52 -15.93 -5.89 1.09
CA ASP A 52 -16.75 -6.78 1.91
C ASP A 52 -18.24 -6.49 1.60
N GLY A 53 -18.85 -7.35 0.78
CA GLY A 53 -20.19 -7.09 0.24
C GLY A 53 -20.20 -5.84 -0.65
N ALA A 54 -20.98 -4.83 -0.28
CA ALA A 54 -21.07 -3.55 -0.97
C ALA A 54 -20.20 -2.45 -0.32
N ILE A 55 -19.54 -2.75 0.80
CA ILE A 55 -18.71 -1.79 1.54
C ILE A 55 -17.23 -2.06 1.22
N ALA A 56 -16.55 -1.04 0.75
CA ALA A 56 -15.12 -1.06 0.53
C ALA A 56 -14.38 -0.29 1.61
N THR A 57 -13.20 -0.80 1.97
CA THR A 57 -12.21 -0.09 2.78
C THR A 57 -11.06 0.32 1.89
N ILE A 58 -10.61 1.56 2.00
CA ILE A 58 -9.61 2.17 1.14
C ILE A 58 -8.48 2.76 2.00
N GLY A 59 -7.27 2.60 1.53
CA GLY A 59 -6.09 3.25 2.06
C GLY A 59 -5.04 3.46 0.98
N ILE A 60 -3.87 3.95 1.37
CA ILE A 60 -2.71 4.06 0.49
C ILE A 60 -1.74 2.90 0.74
N THR A 61 -0.97 2.56 -0.29
CA THR A 61 -0.04 1.44 -0.24
C THR A 61 1.21 1.75 0.59
N ASP A 62 1.96 0.72 0.94
CA ASP A 62 3.27 0.86 1.58
C ASP A 62 4.24 1.66 0.68
N PHE A 63 4.15 1.48 -0.63
CA PHE A 63 4.91 2.29 -1.59
C PHE A 63 4.57 3.78 -1.44
N ALA A 64 3.29 4.14 -1.45
CA ALA A 64 2.84 5.52 -1.35
C ALA A 64 3.28 6.18 -0.03
N GLN A 65 3.10 5.50 1.11
CA GLN A 65 3.49 6.07 2.39
C GLN A 65 5.02 6.28 2.51
N ARG A 66 5.82 5.40 1.91
CA ARG A 66 7.28 5.57 1.85
C ARG A 66 7.69 6.78 1.01
N GLU A 67 7.03 6.99 -0.12
CA GLU A 67 7.27 8.15 -0.99
C GLU A 67 6.88 9.46 -0.30
N LEU A 68 5.77 9.46 0.46
CA LEU A 68 5.30 10.64 1.20
C LEU A 68 6.16 10.96 2.42
N GLY A 69 6.67 9.93 3.10
CA GLY A 69 7.36 10.07 4.39
C GLY A 69 6.37 10.21 5.55
N ASP A 70 6.79 10.84 6.64
CA ASP A 70 6.00 10.93 7.89
C ASP A 70 4.70 11.69 7.67
N ILE A 71 3.58 10.99 7.83
CA ILE A 71 2.24 11.52 7.67
C ILE A 71 1.79 12.17 8.98
N VAL A 72 1.30 13.40 8.87
CA VAL A 72 0.92 14.25 10.01
C VAL A 72 -0.56 14.60 10.05
N TYR A 73 -1.27 14.50 8.91
CA TYR A 73 -2.68 14.85 8.84
C TYR A 73 -3.38 14.22 7.63
N VAL A 74 -4.64 13.87 7.82
CA VAL A 74 -5.55 13.41 6.74
C VAL A 74 -6.82 14.22 6.80
N GLU A 75 -7.25 14.76 5.67
CA GLU A 75 -8.46 15.53 5.54
C GLU A 75 -9.41 14.88 4.53
N VAL A 76 -10.64 14.65 4.94
CA VAL A 76 -11.70 14.09 4.08
C VAL A 76 -12.98 14.87 4.31
N GLU A 77 -13.27 15.81 3.42
CA GLU A 77 -14.47 16.66 3.47
C GLU A 77 -15.65 16.06 2.66
N THR A 78 -15.46 14.89 2.11
CA THR A 78 -16.41 14.23 1.20
C THR A 78 -17.27 13.18 1.87
N ILE A 79 -17.24 13.09 3.20
CA ILE A 79 -18.11 12.17 3.95
C ILE A 79 -19.58 12.45 3.63
N GLY A 80 -20.31 11.38 3.27
CA GLY A 80 -21.73 11.46 2.86
C GLY A 80 -21.94 11.83 1.40
N LYS A 81 -20.87 12.12 0.64
CA LYS A 81 -20.97 12.50 -0.79
C LYS A 81 -20.75 11.29 -1.70
N HIS A 82 -21.50 11.25 -2.79
CA HIS A 82 -21.27 10.36 -3.92
C HIS A 82 -20.20 10.98 -4.83
N LEU A 83 -19.20 10.19 -5.19
CA LEU A 83 -18.11 10.59 -6.08
C LEU A 83 -17.89 9.52 -7.16
N GLU A 84 -17.42 9.98 -8.32
CA GLU A 84 -17.00 9.11 -9.41
C GLU A 84 -15.58 8.60 -9.18
N ALA A 85 -15.25 7.44 -9.80
CA ALA A 85 -13.89 6.92 -9.83
C ALA A 85 -12.92 7.98 -10.35
N GLY A 86 -11.76 8.11 -9.70
CA GLY A 86 -10.74 9.10 -10.03
C GLY A 86 -10.97 10.49 -9.44
N ALA A 87 -12.10 10.75 -8.78
CA ALA A 87 -12.33 12.01 -8.07
C ALA A 87 -11.45 12.10 -6.83
N VAL A 88 -11.04 13.30 -6.45
CA VAL A 88 -10.34 13.55 -5.19
C VAL A 88 -11.32 13.40 -4.03
N PHE A 89 -11.08 12.45 -3.15
CA PHE A 89 -11.92 12.25 -1.96
C PHE A 89 -11.35 12.87 -0.70
N GLY A 90 -10.09 13.22 -0.68
CA GLY A 90 -9.41 13.83 0.44
C GLY A 90 -7.97 14.17 0.12
N THR A 91 -7.25 14.59 1.13
CA THR A 91 -5.81 14.89 1.07
C THR A 91 -5.06 14.24 2.21
N VAL A 92 -3.81 13.92 1.98
CA VAL A 92 -2.87 13.47 3.00
C VAL A 92 -1.71 14.45 3.08
N GLU A 93 -1.42 14.92 4.28
CA GLU A 93 -0.32 15.81 4.57
C GLU A 93 0.82 15.05 5.25
N ALA A 94 2.00 15.11 4.65
CA ALA A 94 3.24 14.67 5.23
C ALA A 94 4.10 15.87 5.61
N VAL A 95 5.17 15.65 6.38
CA VAL A 95 6.09 16.73 6.78
C VAL A 95 6.64 17.48 5.57
N LYS A 96 6.96 16.78 4.48
CA LYS A 96 7.60 17.35 3.28
C LYS A 96 6.64 17.72 2.15
N THR A 97 5.39 17.24 2.15
CA THR A 97 4.47 17.41 1.01
C THR A 97 3.03 17.17 1.38
N VAL A 98 2.11 17.63 0.52
CA VAL A 98 0.67 17.32 0.55
C VAL A 98 0.31 16.62 -0.75
N SER A 99 -0.50 15.58 -0.68
CA SER A 99 -0.96 14.81 -1.84
C SER A 99 -2.48 14.64 -1.84
N ASP A 100 -3.08 14.70 -3.02
CA ASP A 100 -4.47 14.34 -3.22
C ASP A 100 -4.66 12.82 -3.12
N LEU A 101 -5.84 12.42 -2.68
CA LEU A 101 -6.28 11.02 -2.60
C LEU A 101 -7.40 10.81 -3.62
N PHE A 102 -7.20 9.86 -4.53
CA PHE A 102 -8.12 9.58 -5.63
C PHE A 102 -8.98 8.36 -5.33
N LEU A 103 -10.26 8.45 -5.65
CA LEU A 103 -11.21 7.37 -5.39
C LEU A 103 -11.01 6.24 -6.40
N PRO A 104 -10.78 4.98 -5.96
CA PRO A 104 -10.53 3.85 -6.86
C PRO A 104 -11.73 3.48 -7.73
N VAL A 105 -12.93 3.56 -7.17
CA VAL A 105 -14.21 3.23 -7.83
C VAL A 105 -15.27 4.22 -7.41
N SER A 106 -16.33 4.35 -8.22
CA SER A 106 -17.47 5.22 -7.90
C SER A 106 -18.28 4.71 -6.71
N GLY A 107 -18.75 5.62 -5.89
CA GLY A 107 -19.58 5.29 -4.73
C GLY A 107 -19.73 6.44 -3.74
N THR A 108 -20.28 6.14 -2.59
CA THR A 108 -20.55 7.11 -1.52
C THR A 108 -19.60 6.89 -0.35
N ILE A 109 -18.89 7.93 0.05
CA ILE A 109 -17.99 7.89 1.20
C ILE A 109 -18.80 7.88 2.49
N ASN A 110 -18.65 6.87 3.33
CA ASN A 110 -19.43 6.69 4.55
C ASN A 110 -18.69 7.11 5.81
N GLU A 111 -17.39 6.86 5.87
CA GLU A 111 -16.64 6.95 7.12
C GLU A 111 -15.18 7.28 6.87
N LEU A 112 -14.61 8.16 7.68
CA LEU A 112 -13.18 8.35 7.86
C LEU A 112 -12.72 7.55 9.07
N ASN A 113 -11.56 6.89 8.99
CA ASN A 113 -10.98 6.20 10.13
C ASN A 113 -10.78 7.15 11.32
N PRO A 114 -11.52 6.98 12.41
CA PRO A 114 -11.48 7.91 13.54
C PRO A 114 -10.12 7.93 14.25
N ALA A 115 -9.34 6.86 14.15
CA ALA A 115 -8.01 6.78 14.76
C ALA A 115 -7.00 7.75 14.14
N LEU A 116 -7.19 8.15 12.88
CA LEU A 116 -6.26 9.03 12.17
C LEU A 116 -6.24 10.46 12.70
N ALA A 117 -7.28 10.89 13.41
CA ALA A 117 -7.31 12.23 14.02
C ALA A 117 -6.20 12.41 15.07
N ASN A 118 -5.91 11.37 15.85
CA ASN A 118 -4.90 11.39 16.91
C ASN A 118 -3.61 10.66 16.53
N SER A 119 -3.68 9.73 15.56
CA SER A 119 -2.59 8.83 15.21
C SER A 119 -2.46 8.69 13.69
N PRO A 120 -2.18 9.78 12.94
CA PRO A 120 -2.02 9.71 11.49
C PRO A 120 -0.84 8.83 11.06
N GLU A 121 0.15 8.64 11.92
CA GLU A 121 1.29 7.74 11.72
C GLU A 121 0.91 6.26 11.56
N LEU A 122 -0.32 5.87 11.88
CA LEU A 122 -0.83 4.53 11.58
C LEU A 122 -0.77 4.20 10.08
N ILE A 123 -0.89 5.21 9.22
CA ILE A 123 -0.76 5.04 7.78
C ILE A 123 0.67 4.61 7.41
N ASN A 124 1.67 5.15 8.09
CA ASN A 124 3.06 4.73 7.90
C ASN A 124 3.33 3.34 8.50
N ASN A 125 2.82 3.08 9.70
CA ASN A 125 3.17 1.91 10.48
C ASN A 125 2.40 0.65 10.07
N ASP A 126 1.15 0.82 9.64
CA ASP A 126 0.25 -0.29 9.28
C ASP A 126 -0.72 0.12 8.16
N PRO A 127 -0.21 0.40 6.96
CA PRO A 127 -0.99 0.98 5.85
C PRO A 127 -2.15 0.09 5.39
N TYR A 128 -2.04 -1.23 5.53
CA TYR A 128 -3.07 -2.19 5.10
C TYR A 128 -3.99 -2.67 6.23
N GLY A 129 -3.73 -2.26 7.46
CA GLY A 129 -4.51 -2.60 8.65
C GLY A 129 -5.03 -1.36 9.34
N ALA A 130 -4.52 -1.04 10.52
CA ALA A 130 -4.98 0.07 11.35
C ALA A 130 -4.93 1.45 10.66
N GLY A 131 -4.09 1.60 9.64
CA GLY A 131 -3.93 2.81 8.82
C GLY A 131 -4.91 2.94 7.65
N TRP A 132 -6.01 2.19 7.61
CA TRP A 132 -7.06 2.41 6.61
C TRP A 132 -7.60 3.84 6.70
N MET A 133 -8.03 4.40 5.57
CA MET A 133 -8.41 5.82 5.50
C MET A 133 -9.91 6.04 5.50
N VAL A 134 -10.63 5.47 4.54
CA VAL A 134 -12.08 5.63 4.40
C VAL A 134 -12.78 4.31 4.13
N LYS A 135 -14.06 4.27 4.47
CA LYS A 135 -15.01 3.26 4.00
C LYS A 135 -16.04 3.91 3.10
N MET A 136 -16.44 3.18 2.08
CA MET A 136 -17.43 3.63 1.11
C MET A 136 -18.39 2.51 0.71
N LYS A 137 -19.59 2.90 0.30
CA LYS A 137 -20.50 2.01 -0.41
C LYS A 137 -20.20 2.14 -1.90
N VAL A 138 -19.75 1.05 -2.53
CA VAL A 138 -19.47 1.05 -3.97
C VAL A 138 -20.75 0.98 -4.79
N ASP A 139 -20.76 1.61 -5.97
CA ASP A 139 -21.88 1.54 -6.89
C ASP A 139 -21.99 0.16 -7.55
N SER A 140 -20.82 -0.42 -7.88
CA SER A 140 -20.73 -1.75 -8.47
C SER A 140 -19.51 -2.49 -7.95
N SER A 141 -19.69 -3.68 -7.40
CA SER A 141 -18.58 -4.53 -6.96
C SER A 141 -17.71 -5.02 -8.12
N ALA A 142 -18.26 -5.11 -9.32
CA ALA A 142 -17.51 -5.48 -10.53
C ALA A 142 -16.41 -4.47 -10.87
N ASP A 143 -16.57 -3.19 -10.54
CA ASP A 143 -15.57 -2.16 -10.80
C ASP A 143 -14.28 -2.41 -9.99
N VAL A 144 -14.40 -3.03 -8.83
CA VAL A 144 -13.24 -3.41 -8.00
C VAL A 144 -12.42 -4.52 -8.65
N ASP A 145 -13.09 -5.48 -9.31
CA ASP A 145 -12.42 -6.59 -9.99
C ASP A 145 -11.61 -6.14 -11.22
N ASP A 146 -11.95 -4.99 -11.80
CA ASP A 146 -11.25 -4.40 -12.95
C ASP A 146 -9.96 -3.66 -12.55
N LEU A 147 -9.71 -3.45 -11.26
CA LEU A 147 -8.50 -2.82 -10.75
C LEU A 147 -7.30 -3.80 -10.78
N LEU A 148 -6.10 -3.26 -10.57
CA LEU A 148 -4.88 -4.05 -10.54
C LEU A 148 -4.90 -5.05 -9.39
N ASP A 149 -4.47 -6.28 -9.65
CA ASP A 149 -4.10 -7.21 -8.60
C ASP A 149 -2.69 -6.90 -8.06
N ALA A 150 -2.22 -7.65 -7.07
CA ALA A 150 -0.91 -7.43 -6.47
C ALA A 150 0.22 -7.51 -7.49
N ALA A 151 0.19 -8.49 -8.41
CA ALA A 151 1.21 -8.64 -9.44
C ALA A 151 1.19 -7.49 -10.46
N GLY A 152 0.01 -7.05 -10.89
CA GLY A 152 -0.15 -5.91 -11.77
C GLY A 152 0.32 -4.60 -11.14
N TYR A 153 0.08 -4.43 -9.85
CA TYR A 153 0.54 -3.27 -9.10
C TYR A 153 2.06 -3.29 -8.86
N GLU A 154 2.62 -4.45 -8.57
CA GLU A 154 4.08 -4.62 -8.45
C GLU A 154 4.80 -4.18 -9.74
N ALA A 155 4.23 -4.46 -10.90
CA ALA A 155 4.76 -3.99 -12.18
C ALA A 155 4.74 -2.46 -12.34
N VAL A 156 3.82 -1.76 -11.66
CA VAL A 156 3.74 -0.29 -11.66
C VAL A 156 4.83 0.33 -10.76
N THR A 157 5.16 -0.32 -9.65
CA THR A 157 6.10 0.21 -8.64
C THR A 157 7.54 -0.29 -8.81
N GLY A 158 7.70 -1.39 -9.50
CA GLY A 158 9.02 -2.02 -9.78
C GLY A 158 9.66 -1.44 -10.98
#